data_67e7a588f596b349dc78aea30df5efa9
#
_entry.id   67e7a588f596b349dc78aea30df5efa9
#
_cell.length_a   1.000
_cell.length_b   1.000
_cell.length_c   1.000
_cell.angle_alpha   90.00
_cell.angle_beta   90.00
_cell.angle_gamma   90.00
#
_symmetry.space_group_name_H-M   'P 1'
#
loop_
_entity.id
_entity.type
_entity.pdbx_description
1 polymer ?
#
loop_
_entity_poly.entity_id
_entity_poly.type
_entity_poly.pdbx_seq_one_letter_code
_entity_poly.pdbx_strand_id
1 'polypeptide(L)'
;MALVACGGSSDSGVTPQDQSDQVTQPFAPGERLQLEAISSTYTGVSYPLKIYLPQNRTANKTYPVIYSLDAEWRFETIADSLDKNEMEVILVGVENYVDEGYQHRERYSQWPLAEDYFAFISKELAPYIETQYPVNQSDRTIMGHSYTGLFVGLVLLMDDPQQPFFQRHVSFDGSFWAHTELTSQLVDDRRALGQALKSRTILVGANGRVGNVVYVRKFDYWLERANFSQLDLIYLEYEQEHIPVVAHSVDEVLTTLYRE
;
A
#
# COMPACT_ATOMS: atom_id res chain seq x y z
N MET A 1 -70.54 -42.58 -42.69
CA MET A 1 -69.29 -42.48 -43.47
C MET A 1 -68.29 -41.70 -42.66
N ALA A 2 -67.32 -42.42 -42.19
CA ALA A 2 -66.24 -41.88 -41.30
C ALA A 2 -65.03 -41.51 -42.11
N LEU A 3 -64.35 -40.45 -41.76
CA LEU A 3 -62.97 -40.24 -42.13
C LEU A 3 -62.24 -39.73 -40.92
N VAL A 4 -61.25 -40.50 -40.49
CA VAL A 4 -60.32 -40.31 -39.44
C VAL A 4 -59.17 -39.43 -40.01
N ALA A 5 -58.75 -38.40 -39.32
CA ALA A 5 -57.49 -37.70 -39.61
C ALA A 5 -56.60 -37.74 -38.36
N CYS A 6 -55.42 -38.35 -38.53
CA CYS A 6 -54.36 -38.41 -37.54
C CYS A 6 -53.66 -37.04 -37.38
N GLY A 7 -53.57 -36.56 -36.13
CA GLY A 7 -52.71 -35.43 -35.76
C GLY A 7 -51.35 -35.92 -35.36
N GLY A 8 -50.32 -35.45 -36.07
CA GLY A 8 -48.92 -35.69 -35.69
C GLY A 8 -48.46 -34.67 -34.64
N SER A 9 -47.95 -35.15 -33.52
CA SER A 9 -47.27 -34.36 -32.50
C SER A 9 -45.83 -34.03 -33.01
N SER A 10 -45.57 -32.76 -33.18
CA SER A 10 -44.21 -32.26 -33.39
C SER A 10 -43.54 -32.06 -32.05
N ASP A 11 -42.64 -32.94 -31.76
CA ASP A 11 -41.71 -32.82 -30.61
C ASP A 11 -40.64 -31.77 -30.94
N SER A 12 -40.71 -30.61 -30.29
CA SER A 12 -39.71 -29.56 -30.41
C SER A 12 -38.59 -29.85 -29.42
N GLY A 13 -37.57 -30.56 -29.91
CA GLY A 13 -36.31 -30.73 -29.18
C GLY A 13 -35.67 -29.39 -28.86
N VAL A 14 -35.65 -29.05 -27.60
CA VAL A 14 -34.82 -27.96 -27.08
C VAL A 14 -33.39 -28.45 -27.03
N THR A 15 -32.57 -27.99 -27.97
CA THR A 15 -31.11 -28.14 -27.90
C THR A 15 -30.58 -27.40 -26.70
N PRO A 16 -29.70 -28.02 -25.88
CA PRO A 16 -29.00 -27.27 -24.81
C PRO A 16 -28.12 -26.20 -25.47
N GLN A 17 -28.32 -24.94 -25.06
CA GLN A 17 -27.40 -23.89 -25.41
C GLN A 17 -26.02 -24.23 -24.85
N ASP A 18 -25.09 -24.28 -25.74
CA ASP A 18 -23.66 -24.34 -25.53
C ASP A 18 -23.28 -23.22 -24.53
N GLN A 19 -22.91 -23.63 -23.32
CA GLN A 19 -22.25 -22.71 -22.40
C GLN A 19 -20.85 -22.49 -22.98
N SER A 20 -20.73 -21.44 -23.79
CA SER A 20 -19.44 -20.97 -24.24
C SER A 20 -18.56 -20.79 -23.02
N ASP A 21 -17.54 -21.62 -22.87
CA ASP A 21 -16.40 -21.44 -22.01
C ASP A 21 -15.92 -19.98 -22.20
N GLN A 22 -16.21 -19.14 -21.22
CA GLN A 22 -15.54 -17.85 -21.14
C GLN A 22 -14.07 -18.17 -20.88
N VAL A 23 -13.29 -18.20 -21.95
CA VAL A 23 -11.83 -18.20 -21.88
C VAL A 23 -11.49 -16.89 -21.16
N THR A 24 -11.24 -17.00 -19.87
CA THR A 24 -10.69 -15.89 -19.10
C THR A 24 -9.36 -15.54 -19.75
N GLN A 25 -9.31 -14.39 -20.39
CA GLN A 25 -8.05 -13.86 -20.92
C GLN A 25 -7.06 -13.76 -19.75
N PRO A 26 -5.82 -14.23 -19.90
CA PRO A 26 -4.85 -14.15 -18.83
C PRO A 26 -4.66 -12.67 -18.46
N PHE A 27 -4.57 -12.38 -17.16
CA PHE A 27 -4.27 -11.04 -16.65
C PHE A 27 -2.95 -10.57 -17.26
N ALA A 28 -2.97 -9.43 -17.94
CA ALA A 28 -1.76 -8.87 -18.53
C ALA A 28 -1.01 -8.01 -17.50
N PRO A 29 0.33 -8.02 -17.50
CA PRO A 29 1.14 -7.17 -16.61
C PRO A 29 0.78 -5.68 -16.76
N GLY A 30 0.83 -4.95 -15.67
CA GLY A 30 0.62 -3.51 -15.67
C GLY A 30 1.77 -2.75 -16.34
N GLU A 31 1.47 -1.51 -16.69
CA GLU A 31 2.42 -0.60 -17.29
C GLU A 31 3.33 0.05 -16.23
N ARG A 32 4.64 0.04 -16.43
CA ARG A 32 5.63 0.66 -15.55
C ARG A 32 6.29 1.84 -16.27
N LEU A 33 6.23 3.01 -15.67
CA LEU A 33 6.76 4.24 -16.24
C LEU A 33 7.69 4.94 -15.25
N GLN A 34 8.78 5.49 -15.77
CA GLN A 34 9.57 6.49 -15.07
C GLN A 34 8.92 7.86 -15.30
N LEU A 35 8.69 8.60 -14.23
CA LEU A 35 8.18 9.97 -14.30
C LEU A 35 9.32 10.98 -14.10
N GLU A 36 9.04 12.24 -14.44
CA GLU A 36 9.94 13.33 -14.09
C GLU A 36 10.02 13.49 -12.58
N ALA A 37 11.19 13.89 -12.09
CA ALA A 37 11.39 14.15 -10.68
C ALA A 37 10.56 15.35 -10.23
N ILE A 38 9.96 15.26 -9.05
CA ILE A 38 9.25 16.38 -8.43
C ILE A 38 10.14 17.06 -7.38
N SER A 39 10.31 18.38 -7.50
CA SER A 39 11.06 19.18 -6.52
C SER A 39 10.12 19.62 -5.40
N SER A 40 10.48 19.29 -4.17
CA SER A 40 9.71 19.65 -2.98
C SER A 40 10.13 21.01 -2.44
N THR A 41 9.15 21.86 -2.14
CA THR A 41 9.38 23.10 -1.40
C THR A 41 9.51 22.88 0.11
N TYR A 42 8.99 21.77 0.63
CA TYR A 42 9.09 21.39 2.03
C TYR A 42 10.47 20.84 2.41
N THR A 43 11.00 19.97 1.57
CA THR A 43 12.30 19.31 1.86
C THR A 43 13.48 19.95 1.12
N GLY A 44 13.20 20.74 0.07
CA GLY A 44 14.23 21.33 -0.80
C GLY A 44 14.94 20.30 -1.69
N VAL A 45 14.38 19.08 -1.81
CA VAL A 45 14.95 17.94 -2.56
C VAL A 45 14.07 17.59 -3.75
N SER A 46 14.70 17.10 -4.83
CA SER A 46 13.98 16.56 -5.99
C SER A 46 13.96 15.04 -5.90
N TYR A 47 12.77 14.46 -6.01
CA TYR A 47 12.53 13.03 -5.88
C TYR A 47 12.20 12.44 -7.25
N PRO A 48 13.00 11.52 -7.80
CA PRO A 48 12.62 10.72 -8.96
C PRO A 48 11.41 9.84 -8.62
N LEU A 49 10.53 9.66 -9.61
CA LEU A 49 9.27 8.96 -9.41
C LEU A 49 9.11 7.82 -10.42
N LYS A 50 8.49 6.74 -9.96
CA LYS A 50 7.99 5.66 -10.81
C LYS A 50 6.50 5.50 -10.63
N ILE A 51 5.80 5.03 -11.67
CA ILE A 51 4.40 4.66 -11.55
C ILE A 51 4.14 3.31 -12.22
N TYR A 52 3.35 2.49 -11.55
CA TYR A 52 2.74 1.29 -12.10
C TYR A 52 1.24 1.53 -12.23
N LEU A 53 0.73 1.19 -13.39
CA LEU A 53 -0.68 1.32 -13.73
C LEU A 53 -1.24 -0.05 -14.11
N PRO A 54 -2.32 -0.54 -13.47
CA PRO A 54 -2.87 -1.85 -13.81
C PRO A 54 -3.36 -1.88 -15.26
N GLN A 55 -3.17 -3.01 -15.95
CA GLN A 55 -3.42 -3.15 -17.38
C GLN A 55 -4.89 -2.92 -17.77
N ASN A 56 -5.81 -3.45 -16.97
CA ASN A 56 -7.25 -3.44 -17.31
C ASN A 56 -7.97 -2.15 -16.85
N ARG A 57 -7.29 -1.00 -16.95
CA ARG A 57 -7.90 0.28 -16.60
C ARG A 57 -9.07 0.60 -17.51
N THR A 58 -10.17 1.03 -16.90
CA THR A 58 -11.35 1.48 -17.63
C THR A 58 -11.57 2.98 -17.46
N ALA A 59 -12.09 3.63 -18.49
CA ALA A 59 -12.54 5.01 -18.36
C ALA A 59 -13.61 5.12 -17.27
N ASN A 60 -13.56 6.17 -16.47
CA ASN A 60 -14.50 6.45 -15.37
C ASN A 60 -14.36 5.58 -14.11
N LYS A 61 -13.33 4.73 -14.00
CA LYS A 61 -13.00 4.01 -12.76
C LYS A 61 -11.81 4.70 -12.08
N THR A 62 -11.88 4.89 -10.78
CA THR A 62 -10.74 5.27 -9.94
C THR A 62 -10.19 4.04 -9.20
N TYR A 63 -8.91 4.05 -8.90
CA TYR A 63 -8.18 2.91 -8.36
C TYR A 63 -7.55 3.26 -7.02
N PRO A 64 -7.50 2.34 -6.06
CA PRO A 64 -6.65 2.49 -4.89
C PRO A 64 -5.22 2.86 -5.28
N VAL A 65 -4.52 3.59 -4.44
CA VAL A 65 -3.14 3.97 -4.70
C VAL A 65 -2.22 3.62 -3.53
N ILE A 66 -1.06 3.07 -3.87
CA ILE A 66 0.04 2.86 -2.94
C ILE A 66 1.13 3.90 -3.23
N TYR A 67 1.51 4.68 -2.24
CA TYR A 67 2.72 5.48 -2.22
C TYR A 67 3.81 4.67 -1.54
N SER A 68 4.69 4.06 -2.33
CA SER A 68 5.81 3.26 -1.85
C SER A 68 7.08 4.06 -1.82
N LEU A 69 7.71 4.11 -0.67
CA LEU A 69 9.01 4.73 -0.46
C LEU A 69 10.13 3.73 -0.78
N ASP A 70 11.36 4.21 -0.94
CA ASP A 70 12.52 3.40 -1.35
C ASP A 70 12.32 2.70 -2.70
N ALA A 71 11.71 3.39 -3.66
CA ALA A 71 11.27 2.81 -4.92
C ALA A 71 12.42 2.25 -5.79
N GLU A 72 13.63 2.78 -5.66
CA GLU A 72 14.83 2.26 -6.32
C GLU A 72 15.08 0.77 -6.00
N TRP A 73 14.60 0.28 -4.85
CA TRP A 73 14.80 -1.12 -4.41
C TRP A 73 13.50 -1.92 -4.30
N ARG A 74 12.34 -1.24 -4.16
CA ARG A 74 11.08 -1.90 -3.79
C ARG A 74 10.02 -1.88 -4.88
N PHE A 75 10.11 -0.93 -5.82
CA PHE A 75 9.07 -0.72 -6.83
C PHE A 75 8.77 -1.98 -7.64
N GLU A 76 9.79 -2.61 -8.22
CA GLU A 76 9.59 -3.80 -9.06
C GLU A 76 9.01 -4.97 -8.26
N THR A 77 9.51 -5.20 -7.05
CA THR A 77 9.00 -6.26 -6.16
C THR A 77 7.52 -6.10 -5.85
N ILE A 78 7.07 -4.85 -5.60
CA ILE A 78 5.67 -4.57 -5.30
C ILE A 78 4.83 -4.66 -6.58
N ALA A 79 5.30 -4.10 -7.70
CA ALA A 79 4.61 -4.16 -8.99
C ALA A 79 4.44 -5.60 -9.49
N ASP A 80 5.46 -6.45 -9.36
CA ASP A 80 5.38 -7.86 -9.71
C ASP A 80 4.37 -8.61 -8.84
N SER A 81 4.27 -8.24 -7.57
CA SER A 81 3.28 -8.81 -6.66
C SER A 81 1.85 -8.35 -7.01
N LEU A 82 1.67 -7.09 -7.44
CA LEU A 82 0.38 -6.61 -7.95
C LEU A 82 -0.05 -7.39 -9.20
N ASP A 83 0.87 -7.60 -10.15
CA ASP A 83 0.62 -8.39 -11.36
C ASP A 83 0.28 -9.85 -11.02
N LYS A 84 1.10 -10.49 -10.19
CA LYS A 84 0.92 -11.89 -9.77
C LYS A 84 -0.42 -12.13 -9.09
N ASN A 85 -0.88 -11.16 -8.33
CA ASN A 85 -2.13 -11.23 -7.58
C ASN A 85 -3.32 -10.59 -8.33
N GLU A 86 -3.12 -10.17 -9.58
CA GLU A 86 -4.15 -9.56 -10.45
C GLU A 86 -4.87 -8.37 -9.78
N MET A 87 -4.09 -7.51 -9.11
CA MET A 87 -4.64 -6.39 -8.33
C MET A 87 -4.76 -5.12 -9.16
N GLU A 88 -5.93 -4.52 -9.13
CA GLU A 88 -6.19 -3.26 -9.81
C GLU A 88 -5.85 -2.06 -8.90
N VAL A 89 -4.58 -1.88 -8.60
CA VAL A 89 -4.04 -0.85 -7.71
C VAL A 89 -2.98 -0.05 -8.47
N ILE A 90 -2.99 1.27 -8.33
CA ILE A 90 -1.92 2.14 -8.83
C ILE A 90 -0.79 2.13 -7.79
N LEU A 91 0.46 1.96 -8.25
CA LEU A 91 1.63 2.10 -7.38
C LEU A 91 2.44 3.33 -7.80
N VAL A 92 2.66 4.23 -6.88
CA VAL A 92 3.55 5.38 -7.02
C VAL A 92 4.81 5.11 -6.21
N GLY A 93 5.93 5.01 -6.89
CA GLY A 93 7.24 4.81 -6.27
C GLY A 93 7.97 6.14 -6.09
N VAL A 94 8.37 6.44 -4.87
CA VAL A 94 9.22 7.59 -4.54
C VAL A 94 10.63 7.10 -4.31
N GLU A 95 11.55 7.47 -5.20
CA GLU A 95 12.97 7.12 -5.05
C GLU A 95 13.67 8.11 -4.12
N ASN A 96 14.73 7.65 -3.47
CA ASN A 96 15.59 8.55 -2.73
C ASN A 96 16.39 9.40 -3.71
N TYR A 97 16.83 10.57 -3.24
CA TYR A 97 17.63 11.46 -4.05
C TYR A 97 19.02 10.86 -4.34
N VAL A 98 19.44 10.90 -5.61
CA VAL A 98 20.59 10.13 -6.11
C VAL A 98 21.94 10.78 -5.76
N ASP A 99 22.01 12.10 -5.63
CA ASP A 99 23.32 12.81 -5.52
C ASP A 99 23.98 12.76 -4.13
N GLU A 100 23.22 12.49 -3.07
CA GLU A 100 23.74 12.40 -1.70
C GLU A 100 23.54 11.02 -1.04
N GLY A 101 23.03 10.04 -1.79
CA GLY A 101 22.88 8.66 -1.35
C GLY A 101 21.92 8.46 -0.18
N TYR A 102 22.22 7.52 0.70
CA TYR A 102 21.37 7.13 1.84
C TYR A 102 21.04 8.24 2.84
N GLN A 103 21.80 9.33 2.86
CA GLN A 103 21.67 10.39 3.86
C GLN A 103 20.31 11.09 3.81
N HIS A 104 19.73 11.28 2.62
CA HIS A 104 18.39 11.90 2.52
C HIS A 104 17.30 11.00 3.08
N ARG A 105 17.32 9.71 2.75
CA ARG A 105 16.40 8.74 3.27
C ARG A 105 16.41 8.70 4.80
N GLU A 106 17.60 8.60 5.39
CA GLU A 106 17.75 8.59 6.85
C GLU A 106 17.30 9.91 7.47
N ARG A 107 17.60 11.03 6.83
CA ARG A 107 17.30 12.35 7.32
C ARG A 107 15.81 12.65 7.35
N TYR A 108 15.11 12.48 6.21
CA TYR A 108 13.69 12.84 6.09
C TYR A 108 12.72 11.76 6.58
N SER A 109 13.19 10.56 6.82
CA SER A 109 12.37 9.53 7.44
C SER A 109 12.34 9.60 8.98
N GLN A 110 13.00 10.58 9.56
CA GLN A 110 13.15 10.74 11.00
C GLN A 110 12.62 12.10 11.47
N TRP A 111 12.24 12.15 12.74
CA TRP A 111 11.83 13.37 13.41
C TRP A 111 12.97 14.38 13.57
N PRO A 112 12.75 15.73 13.44
CA PRO A 112 11.48 16.37 13.07
C PRO A 112 11.23 16.49 11.57
N LEU A 113 12.18 16.16 10.73
CA LEU A 113 12.10 16.33 9.26
C LEU A 113 11.07 15.41 8.61
N ALA A 114 10.58 14.41 9.33
CA ALA A 114 9.46 13.58 8.90
C ALA A 114 8.17 14.39 8.64
N GLU A 115 7.95 15.51 9.33
CA GLU A 115 6.82 16.41 9.08
C GLU A 115 6.91 17.05 7.68
N ASP A 116 8.11 17.52 7.31
CA ASP A 116 8.36 18.12 6.00
C ASP A 116 8.19 17.07 4.88
N TYR A 117 8.65 15.84 5.12
CA TYR A 117 8.50 14.76 4.15
C TYR A 117 7.04 14.31 4.00
N PHE A 118 6.29 14.26 5.09
CA PHE A 118 4.84 14.01 5.02
C PHE A 118 4.11 15.16 4.30
N ALA A 119 4.50 16.41 4.54
CA ALA A 119 3.95 17.55 3.82
C ALA A 119 4.27 17.48 2.32
N PHE A 120 5.49 17.10 1.92
CA PHE A 120 5.81 16.82 0.53
C PHE A 120 4.88 15.77 -0.09
N ILE A 121 4.72 14.62 0.57
CA ILE A 121 3.89 13.53 0.02
C ILE A 121 2.43 13.96 -0.08
N SER A 122 1.89 14.57 0.97
CA SER A 122 0.45 14.86 1.06
C SER A 122 0.02 16.12 0.33
N LYS A 123 0.90 17.13 0.20
CA LYS A 123 0.55 18.45 -0.33
C LYS A 123 1.15 18.77 -1.70
N GLU A 124 2.19 18.04 -2.12
CA GLU A 124 2.84 18.25 -3.42
C GLU A 124 2.73 17.00 -4.30
N LEU A 125 3.25 15.86 -3.87
CA LEU A 125 3.30 14.63 -4.65
C LEU A 125 1.90 14.08 -4.96
N ALA A 126 1.08 13.84 -3.94
CA ALA A 126 -0.22 13.23 -4.15
C ALA A 126 -1.13 14.11 -5.04
N PRO A 127 -1.28 15.43 -4.83
CA PRO A 127 -2.01 16.28 -5.77
C PRO A 127 -1.47 16.23 -7.21
N TYR A 128 -0.15 16.19 -7.40
CA TYR A 128 0.46 16.05 -8.72
C TYR A 128 0.04 14.75 -9.41
N ILE A 129 0.12 13.62 -8.72
CA ILE A 129 -0.28 12.32 -9.24
C ILE A 129 -1.80 12.25 -9.49
N GLU A 130 -2.60 12.68 -8.54
CA GLU A 130 -4.06 12.52 -8.54
C GLU A 130 -4.75 13.43 -9.56
N THR A 131 -4.07 14.47 -10.06
CA THR A 131 -4.56 15.27 -11.20
C THR A 131 -4.32 14.61 -12.56
N GLN A 132 -3.37 13.68 -12.67
CA GLN A 132 -2.96 13.04 -13.91
C GLN A 132 -3.47 11.60 -14.05
N TYR A 133 -3.71 10.92 -12.94
CA TYR A 133 -4.07 9.51 -12.91
C TYR A 133 -5.38 9.28 -12.14
N PRO A 134 -6.16 8.25 -12.50
CA PRO A 134 -7.47 8.00 -11.92
C PRO A 134 -7.39 7.37 -10.52
N VAL A 135 -6.86 8.11 -9.56
CA VAL A 135 -6.69 7.69 -8.17
C VAL A 135 -7.99 7.84 -7.37
N ASN A 136 -8.30 6.85 -6.56
CA ASN A 136 -9.31 6.96 -5.52
C ASN A 136 -8.71 7.62 -4.27
N GLN A 137 -9.00 8.91 -4.10
CA GLN A 137 -8.48 9.71 -2.98
C GLN A 137 -8.96 9.25 -1.59
N SER A 138 -9.95 8.38 -1.52
CA SER A 138 -10.43 7.78 -0.27
C SER A 138 -9.78 6.41 0.02
N ASP A 139 -8.80 6.00 -0.78
CA ASP A 139 -8.15 4.70 -0.68
C ASP A 139 -6.65 4.81 -0.97
N ARG A 140 -5.95 5.53 -0.09
CA ARG A 140 -4.51 5.74 -0.15
C ARG A 140 -3.79 4.86 0.86
N THR A 141 -2.74 4.20 0.39
CA THR A 141 -1.81 3.43 1.23
C THR A 141 -0.43 4.09 1.22
N ILE A 142 0.22 4.17 2.36
CA ILE A 142 1.64 4.47 2.46
C ILE A 142 2.41 3.22 2.86
N MET A 143 3.56 2.98 2.21
CA MET A 143 4.35 1.77 2.39
C MET A 143 5.84 2.09 2.43
N GLY A 144 6.55 1.54 3.40
CA GLY A 144 7.99 1.77 3.56
C GLY A 144 8.70 0.64 4.27
N HIS A 145 10.03 0.59 4.12
CA HIS A 145 10.90 -0.43 4.72
C HIS A 145 12.03 0.22 5.54
N SER A 146 12.37 -0.36 6.67
CA SER A 146 13.49 0.13 7.49
C SER A 146 13.23 1.56 8.01
N TYR A 147 14.06 2.55 7.66
CA TYR A 147 13.82 3.96 8.02
C TYR A 147 12.50 4.51 7.46
N THR A 148 12.15 4.16 6.22
CA THR A 148 10.84 4.57 5.68
C THR A 148 9.70 3.76 6.30
N GLY A 149 9.96 2.56 6.84
CA GLY A 149 9.01 1.83 7.69
C GLY A 149 8.77 2.53 9.04
N LEU A 150 9.83 3.10 9.65
CA LEU A 150 9.67 4.00 10.80
C LEU A 150 8.82 5.22 10.42
N PHE A 151 9.11 5.86 9.29
CA PHE A 151 8.35 7.02 8.80
C PHE A 151 6.87 6.70 8.64
N VAL A 152 6.51 5.54 8.10
CA VAL A 152 5.11 5.08 8.01
C VAL A 152 4.45 5.05 9.39
N GLY A 153 5.15 4.56 10.42
CA GLY A 153 4.65 4.58 11.79
C GLY A 153 4.49 6.01 12.36
N LEU A 154 5.41 6.92 12.02
CA LEU A 154 5.29 8.32 12.39
C LEU A 154 4.10 8.99 11.68
N VAL A 155 3.89 8.74 10.38
CA VAL A 155 2.74 9.25 9.63
C VAL A 155 1.43 8.79 10.26
N LEU A 156 1.30 7.51 10.63
CA LEU A 156 0.11 7.00 11.34
C LEU A 156 -0.21 7.82 12.59
N LEU A 157 0.82 8.29 13.30
CA LEU A 157 0.64 9.06 14.53
C LEU A 157 0.56 10.57 14.32
N MET A 158 1.08 11.12 13.22
CA MET A 158 1.06 12.55 12.89
C MET A 158 -0.17 12.98 12.09
N ASP A 159 -0.75 12.07 11.31
CA ASP A 159 -1.86 12.38 10.41
C ASP A 159 -3.11 12.86 11.17
N ASP A 160 -3.99 13.58 10.48
CA ASP A 160 -5.23 14.07 11.08
C ASP A 160 -6.16 12.90 11.42
N PRO A 161 -6.48 12.66 12.70
CA PRO A 161 -7.30 11.53 13.10
C PRO A 161 -8.76 11.64 12.64
N GLN A 162 -9.23 12.85 12.31
CA GLN A 162 -10.61 13.10 11.86
C GLN A 162 -10.74 12.88 10.34
N GLN A 163 -9.71 13.26 9.60
CA GLN A 163 -9.64 13.16 8.15
C GLN A 163 -8.27 12.64 7.72
N PRO A 164 -7.93 11.38 8.02
CA PRO A 164 -6.63 10.84 7.72
C PRO A 164 -6.37 10.87 6.21
N PHE A 165 -5.18 11.37 5.85
CA PHE A 165 -4.75 11.40 4.46
C PHE A 165 -4.55 9.99 3.91
N PHE A 166 -3.97 9.09 4.73
CA PHE A 166 -3.80 7.68 4.41
C PHE A 166 -4.79 6.80 5.19
N GLN A 167 -5.45 5.89 4.48
CA GLN A 167 -6.37 4.90 5.05
C GLN A 167 -5.68 3.59 5.40
N ARG A 168 -4.49 3.35 4.81
CA ARG A 168 -3.69 2.15 5.06
C ARG A 168 -2.23 2.49 5.25
N HIS A 169 -1.59 1.77 6.18
CA HIS A 169 -0.18 1.95 6.53
C HIS A 169 0.52 0.59 6.53
N VAL A 170 1.65 0.47 5.83
CA VAL A 170 2.46 -0.75 5.82
C VAL A 170 3.90 -0.42 6.17
N SER A 171 4.36 -0.93 7.31
CA SER A 171 5.74 -0.81 7.76
C SER A 171 6.43 -2.17 7.67
N PHE A 172 7.34 -2.31 6.72
CA PHE A 172 8.22 -3.48 6.63
C PHE A 172 9.46 -3.27 7.48
N ASP A 173 9.57 -4.03 8.53
CA ASP A 173 10.71 -4.09 9.46
C ASP A 173 11.26 -2.72 9.85
N GLY A 174 10.35 -1.84 10.29
CA GLY A 174 10.61 -0.44 10.59
C GLY A 174 11.73 -0.24 11.61
N SER A 175 12.59 0.76 11.37
CA SER A 175 13.73 1.10 12.25
C SER A 175 13.30 1.87 13.51
N PHE A 176 12.28 1.38 14.24
CA PHE A 176 11.73 2.04 15.43
C PHE A 176 12.75 2.21 16.57
N TRP A 177 13.88 1.53 16.49
CA TRP A 177 15.02 1.71 17.39
C TRP A 177 15.60 3.13 17.33
N ALA A 178 15.51 3.80 16.18
CA ALA A 178 16.05 5.14 15.99
C ALA A 178 15.31 6.21 16.82
N HIS A 179 14.02 6.02 17.08
CA HIS A 179 13.17 6.96 17.81
C HIS A 179 12.21 6.26 18.78
N THR A 180 12.71 5.30 19.55
CA THR A 180 11.90 4.47 20.44
C THR A 180 11.07 5.29 21.44
N GLU A 181 11.71 6.26 22.11
CA GLU A 181 11.06 7.10 23.13
C GLU A 181 10.04 8.05 22.52
N LEU A 182 10.39 8.70 21.41
CA LEU A 182 9.47 9.58 20.68
C LEU A 182 8.24 8.82 20.19
N THR A 183 8.43 7.64 19.61
CA THR A 183 7.33 6.83 19.09
C THR A 183 6.37 6.43 20.20
N SER A 184 6.91 6.02 21.36
CA SER A 184 6.10 5.75 22.56
C SER A 184 5.33 6.97 23.03
N GLN A 185 5.99 8.13 23.08
CA GLN A 185 5.37 9.39 23.50
C GLN A 185 4.23 9.80 22.57
N LEU A 186 4.43 9.72 21.26
CA LEU A 186 3.38 10.02 20.27
C LEU A 186 2.15 9.11 20.41
N VAL A 187 2.35 7.82 20.71
CA VAL A 187 1.24 6.89 20.99
C VAL A 187 0.48 7.32 22.26
N ASP A 188 1.20 7.65 23.34
CA ASP A 188 0.59 8.09 24.61
C ASP A 188 -0.14 9.44 24.46
N ASP A 189 0.43 10.39 23.72
CA ASP A 189 -0.18 11.70 23.45
C ASP A 189 -1.49 11.54 22.68
N ARG A 190 -1.48 10.70 21.63
CA ARG A 190 -2.65 10.38 20.82
C ARG A 190 -3.75 9.71 21.66
N ARG A 191 -3.37 8.78 22.52
CA ARG A 191 -4.27 8.11 23.45
C ARG A 191 -4.85 9.09 24.48
N ALA A 192 -4.04 9.96 25.05
CA ALA A 192 -4.48 10.97 26.03
C ALA A 192 -5.52 11.94 25.47
N LEU A 193 -5.44 12.23 24.17
CA LEU A 193 -6.44 13.04 23.45
C LEU A 193 -7.73 12.26 23.13
N GLY A 194 -7.81 10.97 23.44
CA GLY A 194 -8.98 10.12 23.14
C GLY A 194 -9.27 9.99 21.65
N GLN A 195 -8.27 10.20 20.81
CA GLN A 195 -8.43 10.19 19.35
C GLN A 195 -8.49 8.77 18.80
N ALA A 196 -9.33 8.57 17.77
CA ALA A 196 -9.31 7.36 16.98
C ALA A 196 -8.09 7.36 16.04
N LEU A 197 -7.63 6.17 15.66
CA LEU A 197 -6.75 5.99 14.50
C LEU A 197 -7.54 5.24 13.43
N LYS A 198 -8.06 5.96 12.44
CA LYS A 198 -8.85 5.37 11.36
C LYS A 198 -7.92 4.82 10.28
N SER A 199 -7.41 3.62 10.51
CA SER A 199 -6.45 3.00 9.59
C SER A 199 -6.51 1.46 9.65
N ARG A 200 -6.27 0.80 8.51
CA ARG A 200 -5.76 -0.57 8.48
C ARG A 200 -4.24 -0.50 8.43
N THR A 201 -3.58 -1.00 9.45
CA THR A 201 -2.12 -0.90 9.61
C THR A 201 -1.51 -2.30 9.67
N ILE A 202 -0.54 -2.57 8.81
CA ILE A 202 0.23 -3.82 8.83
C ILE A 202 1.66 -3.50 9.25
N LEU A 203 2.10 -4.15 10.32
CA LEU A 203 3.48 -4.14 10.78
C LEU A 203 4.12 -5.49 10.45
N VAL A 204 5.19 -5.46 9.69
CA VAL A 204 5.96 -6.67 9.35
C VAL A 204 7.27 -6.66 10.11
N GLY A 205 7.56 -7.72 10.86
CA GLY A 205 8.81 -7.92 11.57
C GLY A 205 9.69 -8.98 10.93
N ALA A 206 10.98 -8.69 10.75
CA ALA A 206 12.00 -9.63 10.29
C ALA A 206 12.73 -10.23 11.50
N ASN A 207 12.56 -11.52 11.76
CA ASN A 207 13.14 -12.23 12.93
C ASN A 207 14.48 -12.93 12.60
N GLY A 208 15.16 -12.47 11.55
CA GLY A 208 16.53 -12.89 11.27
C GLY A 208 17.55 -12.18 12.18
N ARG A 209 18.80 -12.54 12.00
CA ARG A 209 19.91 -12.05 12.87
C ARG A 209 20.09 -10.53 12.83
N VAL A 210 19.76 -9.89 11.69
CA VAL A 210 19.90 -8.43 11.50
C VAL A 210 18.54 -7.74 11.35
N GLY A 211 17.43 -8.41 11.69
CA GLY A 211 16.09 -7.84 11.65
C GLY A 211 15.79 -6.89 12.81
N ASN A 212 14.78 -6.05 12.62
CA ASN A 212 14.31 -5.06 13.60
C ASN A 212 13.15 -5.56 14.46
N VAL A 213 12.82 -6.85 14.40
CA VAL A 213 11.64 -7.46 15.01
C VAL A 213 11.38 -7.02 16.45
N VAL A 214 12.42 -6.87 17.27
CA VAL A 214 12.29 -6.47 18.69
C VAL A 214 11.62 -5.10 18.80
N TYR A 215 11.97 -4.18 17.93
CA TYR A 215 11.43 -2.82 17.94
C TYR A 215 10.08 -2.72 17.23
N VAL A 216 9.84 -3.53 16.21
CA VAL A 216 8.54 -3.65 15.55
C VAL A 216 7.50 -4.22 16.54
N ARG A 217 7.82 -5.32 17.25
CA ARG A 217 6.96 -5.87 18.32
C ARG A 217 6.67 -4.84 19.42
N LYS A 218 7.65 -4.00 19.73
CA LYS A 218 7.50 -2.98 20.77
C LYS A 218 6.53 -1.89 20.33
N PHE A 219 6.59 -1.47 19.07
CA PHE A 219 5.66 -0.51 18.50
C PHE A 219 4.24 -1.10 18.39
N ASP A 220 4.12 -2.32 17.90
CA ASP A 220 2.88 -3.09 17.87
C ASP A 220 2.22 -3.16 19.26
N TYR A 221 2.97 -3.59 20.26
CA TYR A 221 2.51 -3.65 21.65
C TYR A 221 1.98 -2.31 22.18
N TRP A 222 2.62 -1.19 21.83
CA TRP A 222 2.13 0.13 22.26
C TRP A 222 0.81 0.49 21.59
N LEU A 223 0.66 0.21 20.30
CA LEU A 223 -0.58 0.45 19.56
C LEU A 223 -1.72 -0.43 20.10
N GLU A 224 -1.46 -1.73 20.31
CA GLU A 224 -2.43 -2.65 20.93
C GLU A 224 -2.87 -2.16 22.32
N ARG A 225 -1.90 -1.81 23.18
CA ARG A 225 -2.18 -1.32 24.52
C ARG A 225 -2.94 0.01 24.54
N ALA A 226 -2.69 0.87 23.58
CA ALA A 226 -3.41 2.13 23.44
C ALA A 226 -4.88 1.91 23.07
N ASN A 227 -5.20 0.79 22.43
CA ASN A 227 -6.55 0.34 22.06
C ASN A 227 -7.34 1.43 21.32
N PHE A 228 -6.72 1.99 20.28
CA PHE A 228 -7.34 3.03 19.48
C PHE A 228 -8.60 2.50 18.78
N SER A 229 -9.69 3.24 18.91
CA SER A 229 -10.89 2.93 18.12
C SER A 229 -10.61 3.13 16.63
N GLN A 230 -11.17 2.25 15.79
CA GLN A 230 -11.04 2.28 14.32
C GLN A 230 -9.63 1.95 13.78
N LEU A 231 -8.71 1.49 14.62
CA LEU A 231 -7.45 0.91 14.17
C LEU A 231 -7.63 -0.59 13.93
N ASP A 232 -7.44 -1.01 12.68
CA ASP A 232 -7.32 -2.41 12.29
C ASP A 232 -5.81 -2.72 12.21
N LEU A 233 -5.26 -3.24 13.30
CA LEU A 233 -3.84 -3.51 13.46
C LEU A 233 -3.54 -4.99 13.20
N ILE A 234 -2.62 -5.25 12.28
CA ILE A 234 -2.18 -6.58 11.88
C ILE A 234 -0.67 -6.65 12.05
N TYR A 235 -0.19 -7.61 12.83
CA TYR A 235 1.22 -7.90 12.97
C TYR A 235 1.57 -9.21 12.27
N LEU A 236 2.57 -9.15 11.38
CA LEU A 236 3.12 -10.31 10.66
C LEU A 236 4.61 -10.44 10.99
N GLU A 237 5.07 -11.65 11.21
CA GLU A 237 6.47 -11.91 11.52
C GLU A 237 7.02 -13.06 10.69
N TYR A 238 8.23 -12.86 10.16
CA TYR A 238 8.87 -13.83 9.28
C TYR A 238 10.29 -14.15 9.74
N GLU A 239 10.67 -15.42 9.65
CA GLU A 239 12.05 -15.87 9.81
C GLU A 239 12.90 -15.44 8.60
N GLN A 240 13.06 -14.13 8.45
CA GLN A 240 13.78 -13.50 7.37
C GLN A 240 14.76 -12.44 7.90
N GLU A 241 15.81 -12.18 7.15
CA GLU A 241 16.69 -11.04 7.38
C GLU A 241 16.01 -9.74 6.97
N HIS A 242 16.53 -8.62 7.45
CA HIS A 242 16.03 -7.28 7.24
C HIS A 242 15.72 -6.94 5.77
N ILE A 243 16.65 -7.23 4.85
CA ILE A 243 16.53 -6.83 3.44
C ILE A 243 15.51 -7.68 2.66
N PRO A 244 15.53 -9.04 2.73
CA PRO A 244 14.64 -9.88 1.93
C PRO A 244 13.20 -9.95 2.45
N VAL A 245 12.91 -9.45 3.66
CA VAL A 245 11.57 -9.56 4.25
C VAL A 245 10.48 -8.98 3.36
N VAL A 246 10.74 -7.88 2.65
CA VAL A 246 9.76 -7.26 1.75
C VAL A 246 9.37 -8.23 0.63
N ALA A 247 10.36 -8.76 -0.09
CA ALA A 247 10.11 -9.69 -1.20
C ALA A 247 9.44 -10.99 -0.72
N HIS A 248 9.69 -11.40 0.52
CA HIS A 248 9.10 -12.60 1.11
C HIS A 248 7.64 -12.41 1.51
N SER A 249 7.28 -11.22 1.99
CA SER A 249 5.99 -10.97 2.62
C SER A 249 5.01 -10.14 1.80
N VAL A 250 5.46 -9.47 0.73
CA VAL A 250 4.65 -8.49 0.00
C VAL A 250 3.36 -9.08 -0.59
N ASP A 251 3.37 -10.31 -1.06
CA ASP A 251 2.18 -11.00 -1.59
C ASP A 251 1.10 -11.14 -0.51
N GLU A 252 1.47 -11.61 0.67
CA GLU A 252 0.55 -11.75 1.81
C GLU A 252 0.07 -10.39 2.29
N VAL A 253 0.96 -9.42 2.39
CA VAL A 253 0.63 -8.03 2.79
C VAL A 253 -0.39 -7.42 1.83
N LEU A 254 -0.15 -7.46 0.52
CA LEU A 254 -1.08 -6.91 -0.47
C LEU A 254 -2.42 -7.65 -0.47
N THR A 255 -2.39 -8.97 -0.34
CA THR A 255 -3.61 -9.78 -0.26
C THR A 255 -4.43 -9.42 0.99
N THR A 256 -3.77 -9.25 2.13
CA THR A 256 -4.40 -8.84 3.39
C THR A 256 -4.97 -7.42 3.31
N LEU A 257 -4.33 -6.52 2.56
CA LEU A 257 -4.82 -5.15 2.41
C LEU A 257 -6.04 -5.02 1.49
N TYR A 258 -6.09 -5.78 0.39
CA TYR A 258 -6.99 -5.52 -0.73
C TYR A 258 -7.96 -6.66 -1.07
N ARG A 259 -7.77 -7.86 -0.53
CA ARG A 259 -8.73 -8.96 -0.66
C ARG A 259 -9.49 -9.11 0.65
N GLU A 260 -10.79 -8.86 0.59
CA GLU A 260 -11.75 -9.16 1.66
C GLU A 260 -12.11 -10.66 1.65
#